data_809bed0d55bc9a63c0d1dc15d402464b
#
_entry.id   809bed0d55bc9a63c0d1dc15d402464b
#
_cell.length_a   1.000
_cell.length_b   1.000
_cell.length_c   1.000
_cell.angle_alpha   90.00
_cell.angle_beta   90.00
_cell.angle_gamma   90.00
#
_symmetry.space_group_name_H-M   'P 1'
#
loop_
_entity.id
_entity.type
_entity.pdbx_description
1 polymer ?
#
loop_
_entity_poly.entity_id
_entity_poly.type
_entity_poly.pdbx_seq_one_letter_code
_entity_poly.pdbx_strand_id
1 'polypeptide(L)'
;MDATRELATRRRGRRLKPMDPAAFRTSLDTAKPPKVSAPLRALWHAAKGDWNRAHEIVQDEDGPEAAWVHAYLHRVEGDLSNAGYWYRRAAKPVAKGELQEEWAAIVETLLVD
;
A
#
# COMPACT_ATOMS: atom_id res chain seq x y z
N MET A 1 -3.28 -17.69 36.42
CA MET A 1 -2.76 -18.14 35.59
C MET A 1 -3.45 -18.08 34.40
N ASP A 2 -4.52 -18.16 34.38
CA ASP A 2 -5.18 -18.09 33.30
C ASP A 2 -5.02 -16.90 32.49
N ALA A 3 -4.87 -15.73 32.99
CA ALA A 3 -4.74 -14.56 32.21
C ALA A 3 -3.54 -14.64 31.33
N THR A 4 -2.53 -15.26 31.78
CA THR A 4 -1.32 -15.40 31.01
C THR A 4 -1.58 -16.21 29.78
N ARG A 5 -2.31 -17.26 29.91
CA ARG A 5 -2.55 -18.07 28.78
C ARG A 5 -3.43 -17.43 27.81
N GLU A 6 -4.38 -16.68 28.29
CA GLU A 6 -5.22 -16.00 27.39
C GLU A 6 -4.49 -14.96 26.62
N LEU A 7 -3.54 -14.30 27.25
CA LEU A 7 -2.74 -13.34 26.54
C LEU A 7 -1.96 -13.99 25.43
N ALA A 8 -1.45 -15.16 25.67
CA ALA A 8 -0.70 -15.84 24.65
C ALA A 8 -1.56 -16.13 23.46
N THR A 9 -2.77 -16.56 23.69
CA THR A 9 -3.67 -16.85 22.61
C THR A 9 -3.99 -15.61 21.82
N ARG A 10 -4.22 -14.52 22.50
CA ARG A 10 -4.54 -13.32 21.80
C ARG A 10 -3.36 -12.80 21.02
N ARG A 11 -2.16 -13.06 21.47
CA ARG A 11 -1.02 -12.62 20.74
C ARG A 11 -0.93 -13.25 19.39
N ARG A 12 -1.36 -14.48 19.24
CA ARG A 12 -1.36 -15.09 17.95
C ARG A 12 -2.28 -14.33 17.03
N GLY A 13 -3.43 -13.93 17.52
CA GLY A 13 -4.32 -13.15 16.71
C GLY A 13 -3.73 -11.84 16.33
N ARG A 14 -3.00 -11.20 17.26
CA ARG A 14 -2.43 -9.93 16.94
C ARG A 14 -1.36 -10.04 15.90
N ARG A 15 -0.64 -11.14 15.86
CA ARG A 15 0.36 -11.30 14.86
C ARG A 15 -0.22 -11.24 13.48
N LEU A 16 -1.46 -11.66 13.34
CA LEU A 16 -2.12 -11.65 12.06
C LEU A 16 -2.86 -10.37 11.76
N LYS A 17 -2.86 -9.45 12.73
CA LYS A 17 -3.58 -8.23 12.54
C LYS A 17 -2.81 -7.28 11.66
N PRO A 18 -3.40 -6.73 10.65
CA PRO A 18 -2.68 -5.79 9.79
C PRO A 18 -2.39 -4.49 10.53
N MET A 19 -1.36 -3.79 10.08
CA MET A 19 -1.07 -2.48 10.59
C MET A 19 -2.21 -1.56 10.19
N ASP A 20 -2.59 -0.62 11.07
CA ASP A 20 -3.67 0.29 10.68
C ASP A 20 -3.12 1.47 9.88
N PRO A 21 -4.01 2.19 9.17
CA PRO A 21 -3.55 3.29 8.31
C PRO A 21 -2.82 4.40 9.05
N ALA A 22 -3.22 4.68 10.29
CA ALA A 22 -2.55 5.74 11.06
C ALA A 22 -1.12 5.34 11.37
N ALA A 23 -0.91 4.07 11.74
CA ALA A 23 0.44 3.60 12.01
C ALA A 23 1.28 3.60 10.75
N PHE A 24 0.69 3.28 9.61
CA PHE A 24 1.40 3.31 8.36
C PHE A 24 1.86 4.74 8.04
N ARG A 25 0.98 5.73 8.23
CA ARG A 25 1.35 7.12 8.00
C ARG A 25 2.44 7.58 8.95
N THR A 26 2.35 7.19 10.21
CA THR A 26 3.38 7.56 11.18
C THR A 26 4.73 6.99 10.78
N SER A 27 4.75 5.81 10.18
CA SER A 27 6.00 5.19 9.76
C SER A 27 6.72 6.00 8.70
N LEU A 28 6.02 6.90 8.00
CA LEU A 28 6.68 7.74 7.00
C LEU A 28 7.71 8.67 7.62
N ASP A 29 7.67 8.88 8.91
CA ASP A 29 8.67 9.70 9.58
C ASP A 29 9.94 8.93 9.90
N THR A 30 9.98 7.65 9.60
CA THR A 30 11.16 6.84 9.88
C THR A 30 12.00 6.68 8.61
N ALA A 31 13.17 6.11 8.74
CA ALA A 31 14.08 5.97 7.61
C ALA A 31 13.79 4.77 6.73
N LYS A 32 13.05 3.80 7.24
CA LYS A 32 12.79 2.56 6.51
C LYS A 32 11.34 2.21 6.53
N PRO A 33 10.83 1.54 5.48
CA PRO A 33 9.42 1.15 5.48
C PRO A 33 9.16 0.04 6.50
N PRO A 34 7.94 -0.05 6.97
CA PRO A 34 7.56 -1.15 7.84
C PRO A 34 7.51 -2.45 7.05
N LYS A 35 7.34 -3.56 7.74
CA LYS A 35 7.24 -4.86 7.07
C LYS A 35 5.84 -5.02 6.54
N VAL A 36 5.67 -4.70 5.29
CA VAL A 36 4.37 -4.79 4.61
C VAL A 36 4.60 -5.36 3.22
N SER A 37 3.52 -5.63 2.51
CA SER A 37 3.62 -6.20 1.17
C SER A 37 4.34 -5.26 0.21
N ALA A 38 4.76 -5.77 -0.92
CA ALA A 38 5.47 -4.96 -1.90
C ALA A 38 4.64 -3.78 -2.41
N PRO A 39 3.34 -3.95 -2.73
CA PRO A 39 2.57 -2.78 -3.14
C PRO A 39 2.50 -1.70 -2.07
N LEU A 40 2.37 -2.10 -0.82
CA LEU A 40 2.36 -1.11 0.27
C LEU A 40 3.70 -0.45 0.45
N ARG A 41 4.80 -1.19 0.27
CA ARG A 41 6.12 -0.56 0.34
C ARG A 41 6.28 0.45 -0.77
N ALA A 42 5.75 0.15 -1.96
CA ALA A 42 5.82 1.11 -3.04
C ALA A 42 5.05 2.39 -2.70
N LEU A 43 3.88 2.26 -2.09
CA LEU A 43 3.12 3.44 -1.67
C LEU A 43 3.89 4.24 -0.62
N TRP A 44 4.60 3.55 0.25
CA TRP A 44 5.42 4.19 1.27
C TRP A 44 6.52 5.05 0.61
N HIS A 45 7.24 4.47 -0.36
CA HIS A 45 8.29 5.21 -1.06
C HIS A 45 7.71 6.36 -1.88
N ALA A 46 6.53 6.16 -2.47
CA ALA A 46 5.90 7.24 -3.22
C ALA A 46 5.58 8.42 -2.31
N ALA A 47 5.08 8.15 -1.11
CA ALA A 47 4.78 9.22 -0.17
C ALA A 47 6.02 9.94 0.31
N LYS A 48 7.17 9.26 0.29
CA LYS A 48 8.44 9.88 0.65
C LYS A 48 9.05 10.65 -0.54
N GLY A 49 8.36 10.68 -1.65
CA GLY A 49 8.85 11.41 -2.81
C GLY A 49 9.76 10.61 -3.72
N ASP A 50 9.88 9.31 -3.51
CA ASP A 50 10.77 8.47 -4.29
C ASP A 50 9.96 7.65 -5.30
N TRP A 51 9.50 8.31 -6.35
CA TRP A 51 8.69 7.68 -7.38
C TRP A 51 9.43 6.53 -8.05
N ASN A 52 10.72 6.73 -8.34
CA ASN A 52 11.48 5.71 -9.05
C ASN A 52 11.57 4.43 -8.25
N ARG A 53 11.83 4.53 -6.94
CA ARG A 53 11.89 3.34 -6.12
C ARG A 53 10.54 2.65 -6.05
N ALA A 54 9.48 3.44 -5.89
CA ALA A 54 8.13 2.88 -5.84
C ALA A 54 7.82 2.11 -7.12
N HIS A 55 8.15 2.69 -8.27
CA HIS A 55 7.88 2.07 -9.55
C HIS A 55 8.69 0.78 -9.73
N GLU A 56 9.95 0.80 -9.31
CA GLU A 56 10.79 -0.41 -9.40
C GLU A 56 10.16 -1.56 -8.64
N ILE A 57 9.60 -1.27 -7.48
CA ILE A 57 9.03 -2.33 -6.67
C ILE A 57 7.84 -2.97 -7.37
N VAL A 58 6.91 -2.16 -7.89
CA VAL A 58 5.67 -2.73 -8.44
C VAL A 58 5.84 -3.27 -9.84
N GLN A 59 6.82 -2.78 -10.60
CA GLN A 59 6.96 -3.28 -11.96
C GLN A 59 7.41 -4.73 -11.99
N ASP A 60 8.02 -5.20 -10.91
CA ASP A 60 8.47 -6.57 -10.84
C ASP A 60 7.47 -7.49 -10.14
N GLU A 61 6.34 -6.97 -9.72
CA GLU A 61 5.35 -7.75 -8.99
C GLU A 61 4.16 -8.08 -9.88
N ASP A 62 3.63 -9.28 -9.72
CA ASP A 62 2.41 -9.66 -10.43
C ASP A 62 1.23 -9.41 -9.51
N GLY A 63 0.05 -9.41 -10.09
CA GLY A 63 -1.16 -9.37 -9.31
C GLY A 63 -1.86 -8.04 -9.36
N PRO A 64 -3.13 -8.02 -8.97
CA PRO A 64 -3.94 -6.81 -9.09
C PRO A 64 -3.55 -5.71 -8.13
N GLU A 65 -3.02 -6.05 -6.95
CA GLU A 65 -2.64 -5.03 -6.01
C GLU A 65 -1.45 -4.22 -6.53
N ALA A 66 -0.46 -4.92 -7.10
CA ALA A 66 0.69 -4.22 -7.67
C ALA A 66 0.27 -3.41 -8.88
N ALA A 67 -0.65 -3.94 -9.69
CA ALA A 67 -1.16 -3.21 -10.85
C ALA A 67 -1.89 -1.93 -10.41
N TRP A 68 -2.62 -1.99 -9.31
CA TRP A 68 -3.34 -0.83 -8.80
C TRP A 68 -2.36 0.27 -8.39
N VAL A 69 -1.32 -0.09 -7.65
CA VAL A 69 -0.32 0.88 -7.23
C VAL A 69 0.44 1.42 -8.46
N HIS A 70 0.71 0.55 -9.42
CA HIS A 70 1.38 0.94 -10.66
C HIS A 70 0.55 2.01 -11.39
N ALA A 71 -0.77 1.82 -11.43
CA ALA A 71 -1.66 2.80 -12.04
C ALA A 71 -1.58 4.14 -11.31
N TYR A 72 -1.62 4.09 -9.99
CA TYR A 72 -1.51 5.29 -9.17
C TYR A 72 -0.21 6.05 -9.48
N LEU A 73 0.90 5.31 -9.60
CA LEU A 73 2.18 5.94 -9.86
C LEU A 73 2.22 6.64 -11.22
N HIS A 74 1.62 6.04 -12.24
CA HIS A 74 1.56 6.70 -13.53
C HIS A 74 0.64 7.91 -13.50
N ARG A 75 -0.40 7.85 -12.68
CA ARG A 75 -1.25 9.01 -12.50
C ARG A 75 -0.49 10.15 -11.84
N VAL A 76 0.35 9.83 -10.86
CA VAL A 76 1.17 10.84 -10.18
C VAL A 76 2.07 11.55 -11.16
N GLU A 77 2.66 10.82 -12.10
CA GLU A 77 3.56 11.45 -13.06
C GLU A 77 2.81 12.09 -14.22
N GLY A 78 1.49 11.96 -14.27
CA GLY A 78 0.72 12.60 -15.31
C GLY A 78 0.55 11.79 -16.59
N ASP A 79 0.98 10.54 -16.59
CA ASP A 79 0.85 9.67 -17.75
C ASP A 79 -0.48 8.92 -17.67
N LEU A 80 -1.55 9.61 -18.03
CA LEU A 80 -2.89 9.08 -17.79
C LEU A 80 -3.23 7.89 -18.68
N SER A 81 -2.66 7.84 -19.86
CA SER A 81 -2.87 6.72 -20.76
C SER A 81 -2.31 5.44 -20.16
N ASN A 82 -1.09 5.51 -19.65
CA ASN A 82 -0.44 4.37 -19.03
C ASN A 82 -1.15 4.01 -17.73
N ALA A 83 -1.59 5.01 -16.97
CA ALA A 83 -2.35 4.74 -15.76
C ALA A 83 -3.62 3.95 -16.10
N GLY A 84 -4.32 4.33 -17.15
CA GLY A 84 -5.53 3.63 -17.56
C GLY A 84 -5.28 2.17 -17.86
N TYR A 85 -4.17 1.87 -18.51
CA TYR A 85 -3.79 0.49 -18.80
C TYR A 85 -3.66 -0.31 -17.50
N TRP A 86 -3.00 0.26 -16.50
CA TRP A 86 -2.78 -0.46 -15.25
C TRP A 86 -4.03 -0.53 -14.38
N TYR A 87 -4.91 0.48 -14.45
CA TYR A 87 -6.20 0.37 -13.75
C TYR A 87 -7.00 -0.80 -14.31
N ARG A 88 -6.97 -0.98 -15.63
CA ARG A 88 -7.68 -2.12 -16.22
C ARG A 88 -7.09 -3.43 -15.74
N ARG A 89 -5.78 -3.51 -15.66
CA ARG A 89 -5.13 -4.73 -15.19
C ARG A 89 -5.43 -4.99 -13.71
N ALA A 90 -5.67 -3.94 -12.96
CA ALA A 90 -6.01 -4.08 -11.54
C ALA A 90 -7.50 -4.35 -11.33
N ALA A 91 -8.29 -4.26 -12.38
CA ALA A 91 -9.75 -4.37 -12.31
C ALA A 91 -10.31 -3.27 -11.40
N LYS A 92 -9.77 -2.06 -11.54
CA LYS A 92 -10.21 -0.91 -10.76
C LYS A 92 -10.63 0.20 -11.70
N PRO A 93 -11.62 1.00 -11.30
CA PRO A 93 -11.96 2.16 -12.12
C PRO A 93 -10.85 3.20 -12.06
N VAL A 94 -10.76 4.00 -13.10
CA VAL A 94 -9.79 5.08 -13.13
C VAL A 94 -10.14 6.07 -12.02
N ALA A 95 -9.18 6.40 -11.18
CA ALA A 95 -9.43 7.33 -10.08
C ALA A 95 -9.57 8.75 -10.58
N LYS A 96 -10.40 9.53 -9.92
CA LYS A 96 -10.66 10.90 -10.31
C LYS A 96 -10.48 11.88 -9.21
N GLY A 97 -10.30 11.71 -8.07
CA GLY A 97 -10.16 12.69 -7.00
C GLY A 97 -8.74 13.14 -6.84
N GLU A 98 -8.44 13.61 -5.65
CA GLU A 98 -7.11 14.06 -5.33
C GLU A 98 -6.16 12.88 -5.22
N LEU A 99 -4.91 13.09 -5.59
CA LEU A 99 -3.93 12.02 -5.50
C LEU A 99 -3.79 11.50 -4.08
N GLN A 100 -3.85 12.39 -3.10
CA GLN A 100 -3.73 11.97 -1.71
C GLN A 100 -4.88 11.10 -1.27
N GLU A 101 -6.06 11.37 -1.79
CA GLU A 101 -7.23 10.56 -1.47
C GLU A 101 -7.09 9.16 -2.03
N GLU A 102 -6.58 9.08 -3.24
CA GLU A 102 -6.38 7.77 -3.85
C GLU A 102 -5.31 6.98 -3.08
N TRP A 103 -4.21 7.63 -2.74
CA TRP A 103 -3.15 6.99 -1.97
C TRP A 103 -3.72 6.40 -0.68
N ALA A 104 -4.50 7.21 0.03
CA ALA A 104 -5.07 6.76 1.30
C ALA A 104 -6.05 5.61 1.09
N ALA A 105 -6.84 5.66 0.04
CA ALA A 105 -7.82 4.60 -0.23
C ALA A 105 -7.12 3.28 -0.54
N ILE A 106 -6.04 3.33 -1.32
CA ILE A 106 -5.30 2.11 -1.62
C ILE A 106 -4.67 1.55 -0.35
N VAL A 107 -4.05 2.41 0.45
CA VAL A 107 -3.43 1.97 1.70
C VAL A 107 -4.47 1.29 2.59
N GLU A 108 -5.63 1.93 2.77
CA GLU A 108 -6.66 1.35 3.61
C GLU A 108 -7.11 -0.01 3.10
N THR A 109 -7.28 -0.12 1.80
CA THR A 109 -7.74 -1.37 1.21
C THR A 109 -6.71 -2.47 1.37
N LEU A 110 -5.44 -2.17 1.10
CA LEU A 110 -4.42 -3.21 1.13
C LEU A 110 -4.03 -3.61 2.54
N LEU A 111 -4.21 -2.73 3.50
CA LEU A 111 -3.88 -3.07 4.89
C LEU A 111 -4.92 -3.98 5.53
N VAL A 112 -6.11 -4.05 4.97
CA VAL A 112 -7.15 -4.88 5.53
C VAL A 112 -6.90 -6.36 5.31
N ASP A 113 -6.20 -6.69 4.27
CA ASP A 113 -5.89 -8.09 4.01
C ASP A 113 -4.87 -8.64 4.96
#